data_99c5c7c382b6e28516686631e703f901
#
_entry.id   99c5c7c382b6e28516686631e703f901
#
_cell.length_a   1.000
_cell.length_b   1.000
_cell.length_c   1.000
_cell.angle_alpha   90.00
_cell.angle_beta   90.00
_cell.angle_gamma   90.00
#
_symmetry.space_group_name_H-M   'P 1'
#
loop_
_entity.id
_entity.type
_entity.pdbx_description
1 polymer ?
#
loop_
_entity_poly.entity_id
_entity_poly.type
_entity_poly.pdbx_seq_one_letter_code
_entity_poly.pdbx_strand_id
1 'polypeptide(L)'
;ELERMVVGGGKRLRPVFTYWGFVGAGGDQHDERVVDAGSAFELLHAFALFHDDIMDGSVTRRGHTTTHESMQASHREHGWSGDARRFGDGAAILIGDLSFVYADALLAGLGANGWRMWNELRVELNVGQYLDMLGSAQNERNPQKAARICRYKSGKYTIERPLHLGALLADDESNLLDTYSAYGLPLGDAFQLRDDVLGAFGDSSVTGKPVGDDLREGKPTPLMALALARADAAQRAVLDQVGRKSLSATEVAAVQEAIIDCGAAREMEATIERLTAQAIEEIARAPI
;
A
#
# COMPACT_ATOMS: atom_id res chain seq x y z
N GLU A 1 -19.93 -4.43 -5.75
CA GLU A 1 -18.59 -3.88 -5.88
C GLU A 1 -17.80 -4.03 -4.57
N LEU A 2 -18.29 -3.54 -3.41
CA LEU A 2 -17.60 -3.67 -2.12
C LEU A 2 -17.27 -5.13 -1.78
N GLU A 3 -18.24 -6.03 -1.83
CA GLU A 3 -18.05 -7.46 -1.59
C GLU A 3 -16.99 -8.03 -2.53
N ARG A 4 -17.05 -7.71 -3.82
CA ARG A 4 -16.07 -8.14 -4.82
C ARG A 4 -14.65 -7.66 -4.46
N MET A 5 -14.48 -6.42 -4.01
CA MET A 5 -13.19 -5.86 -3.61
C MET A 5 -12.64 -6.55 -2.36
N VAL A 6 -13.47 -6.80 -1.36
CA VAL A 6 -13.06 -7.40 -0.09
C VAL A 6 -12.81 -8.90 -0.24
N VAL A 7 -13.70 -9.65 -0.93
CA VAL A 7 -13.62 -11.12 -1.05
C VAL A 7 -12.71 -11.55 -2.22
N GLY A 8 -12.54 -10.71 -3.22
CA GLY A 8 -11.88 -10.98 -4.50
C GLY A 8 -10.37 -11.23 -4.48
N GLY A 9 -9.84 -11.84 -3.42
CA GLY A 9 -8.41 -12.21 -3.33
C GLY A 9 -7.60 -11.27 -2.43
N GLY A 10 -6.27 -11.42 -2.47
CA GLY A 10 -5.31 -10.70 -1.64
C GLY A 10 -4.58 -11.61 -0.65
N LYS A 11 -3.40 -11.18 -0.22
CA LYS A 11 -2.52 -11.96 0.68
C LYS A 11 -3.00 -11.95 2.15
N ARG A 12 -4.00 -11.14 2.48
CA ARG A 12 -4.57 -11.00 3.84
C ARG A 12 -3.52 -10.73 4.93
N LEU A 13 -2.48 -9.97 4.59
CA LEU A 13 -1.38 -9.71 5.53
C LEU A 13 -1.86 -8.91 6.75
N ARG A 14 -2.73 -7.91 6.56
CA ARG A 14 -3.24 -7.08 7.66
C ARG A 14 -4.02 -7.90 8.69
N PRO A 15 -4.99 -8.74 8.31
CA PRO A 15 -5.63 -9.67 9.23
C PRO A 15 -4.65 -10.60 9.93
N VAL A 16 -3.65 -11.13 9.22
CA VAL A 16 -2.63 -12.01 9.79
C VAL A 16 -1.81 -11.29 10.86
N PHE A 17 -1.33 -10.07 10.58
CA PHE A 17 -0.58 -9.29 11.57
C PHE A 17 -1.46 -8.84 12.74
N THR A 18 -2.75 -8.51 12.51
CA THR A 18 -3.69 -8.22 13.59
C THR A 18 -3.86 -9.43 14.51
N TYR A 19 -4.04 -10.61 13.93
CA TYR A 19 -4.15 -11.86 14.69
C TYR A 19 -2.90 -12.15 15.52
N TRP A 20 -1.72 -12.06 14.94
CA TRP A 20 -0.48 -12.31 15.67
C TRP A 20 -0.16 -11.23 16.70
N GLY A 21 -0.52 -9.98 16.45
CA GLY A 21 -0.44 -8.93 17.44
C GLY A 21 -1.33 -9.19 18.66
N PHE A 22 -2.54 -9.71 18.42
CA PHE A 22 -3.50 -10.07 19.46
C PHE A 22 -3.03 -11.27 20.29
N VAL A 23 -2.64 -12.36 19.64
CA VAL A 23 -2.18 -13.58 20.32
C VAL A 23 -0.88 -13.34 21.08
N GLY A 24 0.07 -12.62 20.49
CA GLY A 24 1.34 -12.26 21.14
C GLY A 24 1.18 -11.36 22.37
N ALA A 25 0.09 -10.60 22.44
CA ALA A 25 -0.29 -9.83 23.62
C ALA A 25 -1.13 -10.63 24.66
N GLY A 26 -1.25 -11.94 24.49
CA GLY A 26 -1.97 -12.82 25.39
C GLY A 26 -3.46 -12.98 25.10
N GLY A 27 -3.93 -12.52 23.95
CA GLY A 27 -5.32 -12.71 23.49
C GLY A 27 -5.62 -14.18 23.20
N ASP A 28 -6.86 -14.58 23.44
CA ASP A 28 -7.32 -15.96 23.13
C ASP A 28 -7.43 -16.13 21.61
N GLN A 29 -6.70 -17.11 21.06
CA GLN A 29 -6.68 -17.42 19.63
C GLN A 29 -8.07 -17.72 19.03
N HIS A 30 -9.07 -18.03 19.85
CA HIS A 30 -10.45 -18.33 19.45
C HIS A 30 -11.40 -17.14 19.65
N ASP A 31 -10.92 -15.97 20.06
CA ASP A 31 -11.75 -14.78 20.24
C ASP A 31 -12.16 -14.19 18.89
N GLU A 32 -13.46 -14.17 18.62
CA GLU A 32 -14.01 -13.67 17.35
C GLU A 32 -13.71 -12.17 17.12
N ARG A 33 -13.45 -11.40 18.18
CA ARG A 33 -13.10 -9.97 18.04
C ARG A 33 -11.87 -9.74 17.18
N VAL A 34 -10.91 -10.67 17.17
CA VAL A 34 -9.72 -10.54 16.30
C VAL A 34 -10.06 -10.73 14.83
N VAL A 35 -11.08 -11.53 14.52
CA VAL A 35 -11.59 -11.69 13.15
C VAL A 35 -12.27 -10.40 12.67
N ASP A 36 -13.06 -9.77 13.55
CA ASP A 36 -13.69 -8.49 13.27
C ASP A 36 -12.64 -7.39 13.05
N ALA A 37 -11.61 -7.32 13.90
CA ALA A 37 -10.51 -6.38 13.76
C ALA A 37 -9.71 -6.59 12.45
N GLY A 38 -9.42 -7.83 12.09
CA GLY A 38 -8.80 -8.18 10.81
C GLY A 38 -9.67 -7.79 9.61
N SER A 39 -10.99 -8.00 9.72
CA SER A 39 -11.97 -7.61 8.70
C SER A 39 -12.09 -6.09 8.59
N ALA A 40 -11.99 -5.35 9.69
CA ALA A 40 -11.94 -3.89 9.69
C ALA A 40 -10.74 -3.37 8.87
N PHE A 41 -9.57 -4.01 9.00
CA PHE A 41 -8.41 -3.67 8.15
C PHE A 41 -8.64 -3.97 6.66
N GLU A 42 -9.33 -5.04 6.32
CA GLU A 42 -9.64 -5.34 4.91
C GLU A 42 -10.65 -4.33 4.33
N LEU A 43 -11.62 -3.90 5.12
CA LEU A 43 -12.54 -2.83 4.74
C LEU A 43 -11.83 -1.48 4.61
N LEU A 44 -10.94 -1.13 5.55
CA LEU A 44 -10.11 0.08 5.43
C LEU A 44 -9.21 0.02 4.19
N HIS A 45 -8.69 -1.18 3.87
CA HIS A 45 -7.93 -1.38 2.65
C HIS A 45 -8.77 -1.22 1.39
N ALA A 46 -9.99 -1.73 1.38
CA ALA A 46 -10.92 -1.54 0.26
C ALA A 46 -11.24 -0.07 0.04
N PHE A 47 -11.53 0.70 1.12
CA PHE A 47 -11.66 2.16 1.07
C PHE A 47 -10.45 2.80 0.37
N ALA A 48 -9.23 2.51 0.85
CA ALA A 48 -8.02 3.08 0.28
C ALA A 48 -7.87 2.74 -1.21
N LEU A 49 -8.18 1.50 -1.62
CA LEU A 49 -8.08 1.08 -3.02
C LEU A 49 -9.12 1.75 -3.93
N PHE A 50 -10.39 1.93 -3.47
CA PHE A 50 -11.41 2.62 -4.26
C PHE A 50 -11.02 4.06 -4.57
N HIS A 51 -10.46 4.75 -3.57
CA HIS A 51 -10.05 6.14 -3.73
C HIS A 51 -8.74 6.26 -4.52
N ASP A 52 -7.76 5.38 -4.27
CA ASP A 52 -6.50 5.31 -5.01
C ASP A 52 -6.73 5.09 -6.51
N ASP A 53 -7.63 4.16 -6.88
CA ASP A 53 -7.98 3.89 -8.28
C ASP A 53 -8.49 5.13 -9.03
N ILE A 54 -9.26 5.99 -8.34
CA ILE A 54 -9.75 7.25 -8.92
C ILE A 54 -8.61 8.26 -9.04
N MET A 55 -7.79 8.40 -7.98
CA MET A 55 -6.70 9.38 -7.93
C MET A 55 -5.61 9.08 -8.97
N ASP A 56 -5.31 7.78 -9.17
CA ASP A 56 -4.32 7.31 -10.13
C ASP A 56 -4.90 7.16 -11.55
N GLY A 57 -6.23 7.21 -11.71
CA GLY A 57 -6.91 6.95 -12.98
C GLY A 57 -6.73 5.50 -13.45
N SER A 58 -6.63 4.56 -12.53
CA SER A 58 -6.37 3.15 -12.82
C SER A 58 -7.58 2.49 -13.49
N VAL A 59 -7.40 1.90 -14.67
CA VAL A 59 -8.48 1.24 -15.43
C VAL A 59 -8.77 -0.17 -14.90
N THR A 60 -7.72 -0.86 -14.41
CA THR A 60 -7.82 -2.24 -13.93
C THR A 60 -7.13 -2.43 -12.59
N ARG A 61 -7.68 -3.33 -11.76
CA ARG A 61 -7.09 -3.79 -10.50
C ARG A 61 -7.31 -5.28 -10.32
N ARG A 62 -6.25 -6.04 -10.04
CA ARG A 62 -6.30 -7.51 -9.87
C ARG A 62 -6.98 -8.23 -11.07
N GLY A 63 -6.73 -7.74 -12.29
CA GLY A 63 -7.31 -8.31 -13.50
C GLY A 63 -8.78 -7.95 -13.78
N HIS A 64 -9.40 -7.12 -12.93
CA HIS A 64 -10.77 -6.65 -13.10
C HIS A 64 -10.81 -5.15 -13.39
N THR A 65 -11.85 -4.69 -14.08
CA THR A 65 -12.15 -3.25 -14.25
C THR A 65 -12.35 -2.61 -12.89
N THR A 66 -11.76 -1.43 -12.68
CA THR A 66 -11.93 -0.64 -11.45
C THR A 66 -13.37 -0.17 -11.29
N THR A 67 -13.77 0.11 -10.05
CA THR A 67 -15.17 0.42 -9.76
C THR A 67 -15.65 1.70 -10.45
N HIS A 68 -14.83 2.76 -10.47
CA HIS A 68 -15.22 4.00 -11.14
C HIS A 68 -15.40 3.80 -12.66
N GLU A 69 -14.56 3.02 -13.32
CA GLU A 69 -14.71 2.68 -14.73
C GLU A 69 -15.94 1.79 -15.00
N SER A 70 -16.20 0.81 -14.13
CA SER A 70 -17.38 -0.06 -14.21
C SER A 70 -18.69 0.74 -14.07
N MET A 71 -18.76 1.67 -13.11
CA MET A 71 -19.91 2.52 -12.90
C MET A 71 -20.11 3.54 -14.03
N GLN A 72 -19.01 4.06 -14.58
CA GLN A 72 -19.02 4.90 -15.77
C GLN A 72 -19.60 4.14 -17.00
N ALA A 73 -19.19 2.89 -17.20
CA ALA A 73 -19.68 2.03 -18.27
C ALA A 73 -21.18 1.75 -18.10
N SER A 74 -21.61 1.41 -16.87
CA SER A 74 -23.02 1.18 -16.55
C SER A 74 -23.90 2.43 -16.79
N HIS A 75 -23.39 3.62 -16.45
CA HIS A 75 -24.08 4.88 -16.74
C HIS A 75 -24.35 5.07 -18.24
N ARG A 76 -23.35 4.79 -19.08
CA ARG A 76 -23.48 4.88 -20.54
C ARG A 76 -24.45 3.84 -21.12
N GLU A 77 -24.34 2.60 -20.64
CA GLU A 77 -25.19 1.48 -21.08
C GLU A 77 -26.68 1.74 -20.82
N HIS A 78 -27.02 2.33 -19.66
CA HIS A 78 -28.39 2.66 -19.30
C HIS A 78 -28.88 3.99 -19.88
N GLY A 79 -28.03 4.72 -20.60
CA GLY A 79 -28.39 6.02 -21.20
C GLY A 79 -28.79 7.09 -20.17
N TRP A 80 -28.23 7.03 -18.95
CA TRP A 80 -28.54 8.01 -17.90
C TRP A 80 -28.04 9.41 -18.29
N SER A 81 -28.69 10.44 -17.74
CA SER A 81 -28.32 11.82 -18.02
C SER A 81 -27.11 12.27 -17.21
N GLY A 82 -26.36 13.22 -17.76
CA GLY A 82 -25.18 13.82 -17.12
C GLY A 82 -23.86 13.21 -17.56
N ASP A 83 -22.78 13.55 -16.86
CA ASP A 83 -21.44 13.11 -17.16
C ASP A 83 -21.16 11.73 -16.54
N ALA A 84 -20.91 10.74 -17.40
CA ALA A 84 -20.71 9.35 -17.00
C ALA A 84 -19.45 9.18 -16.12
N ARG A 85 -18.37 9.94 -16.38
CA ARG A 85 -17.14 9.88 -15.59
C ARG A 85 -17.39 10.39 -14.19
N ARG A 86 -18.02 11.56 -14.04
CA ARG A 86 -18.36 12.11 -12.73
C ARG A 86 -19.27 11.19 -11.92
N PHE A 87 -20.19 10.50 -12.61
CA PHE A 87 -21.02 9.49 -11.96
C PHE A 87 -20.19 8.31 -11.45
N GLY A 88 -19.29 7.79 -12.29
CA GLY A 88 -18.40 6.68 -11.92
C GLY A 88 -17.49 7.02 -10.74
N ASP A 89 -16.83 8.18 -10.81
CA ASP A 89 -15.96 8.67 -9.74
C ASP A 89 -16.75 8.86 -8.43
N GLY A 90 -17.91 9.52 -8.49
CA GLY A 90 -18.77 9.74 -7.34
C GLY A 90 -19.28 8.43 -6.70
N ALA A 91 -19.69 7.46 -7.52
CA ALA A 91 -20.14 6.16 -7.02
C ALA A 91 -18.99 5.41 -6.30
N ALA A 92 -17.79 5.41 -6.86
CA ALA A 92 -16.64 4.76 -6.26
C ALA A 92 -16.19 5.45 -4.96
N ILE A 93 -16.24 6.79 -4.87
CA ILE A 93 -16.00 7.54 -3.63
C ILE A 93 -17.00 7.08 -2.55
N LEU A 94 -18.29 7.06 -2.85
CA LEU A 94 -19.32 6.68 -1.86
C LEU A 94 -19.21 5.20 -1.42
N ILE A 95 -18.80 4.30 -2.32
CA ILE A 95 -18.54 2.89 -1.97
C ILE A 95 -17.32 2.79 -1.05
N GLY A 96 -16.28 3.57 -1.32
CA GLY A 96 -15.11 3.68 -0.44
C GLY A 96 -15.48 4.19 0.94
N ASP A 97 -16.24 5.30 1.03
CA ASP A 97 -16.70 5.87 2.30
C ASP A 97 -17.56 4.88 3.10
N LEU A 98 -18.44 4.13 2.41
CA LEU A 98 -19.24 3.09 3.05
C LEU A 98 -18.35 1.98 3.64
N SER A 99 -17.29 1.58 2.92
CA SER A 99 -16.30 0.62 3.42
C SER A 99 -15.61 1.11 4.69
N PHE A 100 -15.27 2.39 4.73
CA PHE A 100 -14.66 3.06 5.88
C PHE A 100 -15.59 3.05 7.12
N VAL A 101 -16.88 3.33 6.92
CA VAL A 101 -17.89 3.27 7.98
C VAL A 101 -18.09 1.85 8.53
N TYR A 102 -18.12 0.84 7.64
CA TYR A 102 -18.22 -0.55 8.08
C TYR A 102 -16.98 -1.03 8.83
N ALA A 103 -15.79 -0.54 8.49
CA ALA A 103 -14.58 -0.83 9.24
C ALA A 103 -14.69 -0.37 10.71
N ASP A 104 -15.22 0.84 10.95
CA ASP A 104 -15.47 1.34 12.31
C ASP A 104 -16.52 0.52 13.06
N ALA A 105 -17.57 0.08 12.37
CA ALA A 105 -18.64 -0.71 12.98
C ALA A 105 -18.13 -2.06 13.54
N LEU A 106 -17.14 -2.68 12.90
CA LEU A 106 -16.52 -3.93 13.36
C LEU A 106 -15.62 -3.74 14.60
N LEU A 107 -15.24 -2.51 14.93
CA LEU A 107 -14.36 -2.19 16.05
C LEU A 107 -15.12 -1.72 17.31
N ALA A 108 -16.41 -1.99 17.42
CA ALA A 108 -17.26 -1.52 18.53
C ALA A 108 -16.72 -1.94 19.93
N GLY A 109 -15.98 -3.05 20.03
CA GLY A 109 -15.38 -3.55 21.27
C GLY A 109 -13.96 -3.04 21.56
N LEU A 110 -13.43 -2.11 20.76
CA LEU A 110 -12.08 -1.60 20.91
C LEU A 110 -12.01 -0.59 22.08
N GLY A 111 -10.94 -0.68 22.91
CA GLY A 111 -10.69 0.23 24.02
C GLY A 111 -10.26 1.64 23.55
N ALA A 112 -10.11 2.55 24.51
CA ALA A 112 -9.82 3.96 24.23
C ALA A 112 -8.46 4.16 23.54
N ASN A 113 -7.42 3.42 23.94
CA ASN A 113 -6.10 3.49 23.32
C ASN A 113 -6.11 2.86 21.94
N GLY A 114 -6.84 1.74 21.76
CA GLY A 114 -7.06 1.14 20.46
C GLY A 114 -7.75 2.10 19.48
N TRP A 115 -8.79 2.82 19.92
CA TRP A 115 -9.45 3.85 19.11
C TRP A 115 -8.54 5.02 18.78
N ARG A 116 -7.68 5.44 19.72
CA ARG A 116 -6.68 6.50 19.46
C ARG A 116 -5.73 6.04 18.34
N MET A 117 -5.17 4.84 18.46
CA MET A 117 -4.27 4.25 17.46
C MET A 117 -4.97 4.10 16.10
N TRP A 118 -6.23 3.63 16.07
CA TRP A 118 -7.03 3.52 14.83
C TRP A 118 -7.25 4.87 14.16
N ASN A 119 -7.50 5.93 14.93
CA ASN A 119 -7.61 7.29 14.40
C ASN A 119 -6.27 7.81 13.86
N GLU A 120 -5.15 7.58 14.57
CA GLU A 120 -3.81 7.95 14.13
C GLU A 120 -3.46 7.26 12.81
N LEU A 121 -3.70 5.96 12.71
CA LEU A 121 -3.50 5.19 11.48
C LEU A 121 -4.24 5.82 10.29
N ARG A 122 -5.50 6.19 10.46
CA ARG A 122 -6.30 6.78 9.37
C ARG A 122 -5.77 8.15 8.95
N VAL A 123 -5.32 8.96 9.89
CA VAL A 123 -4.63 10.23 9.60
C VAL A 123 -3.32 9.97 8.85
N GLU A 124 -2.50 9.03 9.32
CA GLU A 124 -1.24 8.65 8.67
C GLU A 124 -1.46 8.18 7.24
N LEU A 125 -2.47 7.33 7.01
CA LEU A 125 -2.82 6.82 5.67
C LEU A 125 -3.23 7.95 4.72
N ASN A 126 -4.09 8.86 5.16
CA ASN A 126 -4.52 10.00 4.36
C ASN A 126 -3.37 10.99 4.05
N VAL A 127 -2.52 11.27 5.05
CA VAL A 127 -1.31 12.09 4.85
C VAL A 127 -0.35 11.40 3.87
N GLY A 128 -0.17 10.08 4.00
CA GLY A 128 0.65 9.28 3.09
C GLY A 128 0.16 9.38 1.65
N GLN A 129 -1.15 9.23 1.43
CA GLN A 129 -1.77 9.35 0.10
C GLN A 129 -1.64 10.77 -0.47
N TYR A 130 -1.85 11.80 0.34
CA TYR A 130 -1.64 13.18 -0.10
C TYR A 130 -0.18 13.46 -0.50
N LEU A 131 0.78 12.95 0.28
CA LEU A 131 2.21 13.09 -0.03
C LEU A 131 2.60 12.35 -1.31
N ASP A 132 1.97 11.21 -1.60
CA ASP A 132 2.17 10.45 -2.83
C ASP A 132 1.68 11.24 -4.05
N MET A 133 0.45 11.75 -3.99
CA MET A 133 -0.10 12.63 -5.04
C MET A 133 0.78 13.87 -5.26
N LEU A 134 1.22 14.52 -4.17
CA LEU A 134 2.08 15.70 -4.24
C LEU A 134 3.46 15.35 -4.82
N GLY A 135 4.03 14.21 -4.41
CA GLY A 135 5.30 13.69 -4.92
C GLY A 135 5.24 13.42 -6.42
N SER A 136 4.15 12.81 -6.88
CA SER A 136 3.89 12.58 -8.31
C SER A 136 3.75 13.89 -9.07
N ALA A 137 2.96 14.85 -8.57
CA ALA A 137 2.76 16.16 -9.19
C ALA A 137 4.05 17.00 -9.26
N GLN A 138 4.93 16.88 -8.25
CA GLN A 138 6.21 17.58 -8.18
C GLN A 138 7.36 16.83 -8.85
N ASN A 139 7.12 15.62 -9.36
CA ASN A 139 8.15 14.72 -9.86
C ASN A 139 9.29 14.55 -8.82
N GLU A 140 8.91 14.17 -7.59
CA GLU A 140 9.83 14.09 -6.46
C GLU A 140 10.91 13.02 -6.71
N ARG A 141 12.16 13.40 -6.51
CA ARG A 141 13.34 12.55 -6.79
C ARG A 141 14.25 12.35 -5.59
N ASN A 142 13.87 12.89 -4.44
CA ASN A 142 14.64 12.74 -3.21
C ASN A 142 14.35 11.36 -2.58
N PRO A 143 15.37 10.49 -2.40
CA PRO A 143 15.18 9.15 -1.86
C PRO A 143 14.57 9.13 -0.45
N GLN A 144 14.96 10.08 0.42
CA GLN A 144 14.43 10.15 1.79
C GLN A 144 12.95 10.53 1.81
N LYS A 145 12.52 11.44 0.93
CA LYS A 145 11.12 11.79 0.80
C LYS A 145 10.31 10.63 0.21
N ALA A 146 10.79 9.97 -0.83
CA ALA A 146 10.15 8.79 -1.41
C ALA A 146 9.98 7.68 -0.37
N ALA A 147 11.03 7.35 0.41
CA ALA A 147 10.96 6.37 1.49
C ALA A 147 9.95 6.77 2.57
N ARG A 148 9.86 8.07 2.91
CA ARG A 148 8.87 8.56 3.88
C ARG A 148 7.43 8.39 3.37
N ILE A 149 7.16 8.70 2.10
CA ILE A 149 5.85 8.48 1.47
C ILE A 149 5.47 7.01 1.57
N CYS A 150 6.34 6.11 1.15
CA CYS A 150 6.13 4.66 1.21
C CYS A 150 5.83 4.17 2.63
N ARG A 151 6.55 4.65 3.63
CA ARG A 151 6.34 4.29 5.04
C ARG A 151 4.94 4.67 5.53
N TYR A 152 4.48 5.91 5.25
CA TYR A 152 3.16 6.37 5.70
C TYR A 152 2.01 5.82 4.87
N LYS A 153 2.18 5.73 3.54
CA LYS A 153 1.14 5.20 2.64
C LYS A 153 0.94 3.70 2.82
N SER A 154 2.01 2.92 3.07
CA SER A 154 1.94 1.45 2.99
C SER A 154 2.59 0.72 4.15
N GLY A 155 3.83 1.03 4.52
CA GLY A 155 4.63 0.23 5.46
C GLY A 155 3.97 0.12 6.83
N LYS A 156 3.67 1.26 7.45
CA LYS A 156 3.03 1.30 8.77
C LYS A 156 1.67 0.62 8.79
N TYR A 157 0.84 0.96 7.84
CA TYR A 157 -0.53 0.50 7.79
C TYR A 157 -0.67 -0.99 7.38
N THR A 158 0.36 -1.60 6.78
CA THR A 158 0.30 -2.99 6.35
C THR A 158 0.79 -3.95 7.44
N ILE A 159 1.72 -3.55 8.29
CA ILE A 159 2.37 -4.44 9.27
C ILE A 159 2.34 -3.88 10.69
N GLU A 160 2.92 -2.69 10.94
CA GLU A 160 3.05 -2.12 12.27
C GLU A 160 1.68 -1.90 12.94
N ARG A 161 0.80 -1.16 12.28
CA ARG A 161 -0.50 -0.79 12.84
C ARG A 161 -1.47 -1.96 13.02
N PRO A 162 -1.51 -2.99 12.14
CA PRO A 162 -2.22 -4.23 12.43
C PRO A 162 -1.74 -4.95 13.70
N LEU A 163 -0.42 -5.05 13.92
CA LEU A 163 0.13 -5.61 15.16
C LEU A 163 -0.30 -4.80 16.38
N HIS A 164 -0.24 -3.47 16.30
CA HIS A 164 -0.68 -2.57 17.37
C HIS A 164 -2.17 -2.73 17.68
N LEU A 165 -3.03 -2.78 16.65
CA LEU A 165 -4.47 -2.98 16.86
C LEU A 165 -4.74 -4.31 17.54
N GLY A 166 -4.07 -5.38 17.10
CA GLY A 166 -4.18 -6.68 17.74
C GLY A 166 -3.79 -6.64 19.21
N ALA A 167 -2.64 -6.03 19.53
CA ALA A 167 -2.19 -5.90 20.92
C ALA A 167 -3.18 -5.11 21.79
N LEU A 168 -3.65 -3.96 21.31
CA LEU A 168 -4.60 -3.11 22.02
C LEU A 168 -6.01 -3.71 22.13
N LEU A 169 -6.36 -4.62 21.24
CA LEU A 169 -7.60 -5.39 21.33
C LEU A 169 -7.52 -6.47 22.43
N ALA A 170 -6.34 -7.06 22.64
CA ALA A 170 -6.09 -8.03 23.73
C ALA A 170 -6.00 -7.33 25.08
N ASP A 171 -5.23 -6.24 25.13
CA ASP A 171 -5.00 -5.40 26.32
C ASP A 171 -4.83 -3.95 25.91
N ASP A 172 -5.80 -3.08 26.23
CA ASP A 172 -5.80 -1.66 25.84
C ASP A 172 -4.63 -0.86 26.46
N GLU A 173 -3.90 -1.42 27.42
CA GLU A 173 -2.68 -0.87 28.02
C GLU A 173 -1.42 -1.66 27.64
N SER A 174 -1.47 -2.44 26.55
CA SER A 174 -0.37 -3.30 26.13
C SER A 174 0.96 -2.55 26.01
N ASN A 175 1.99 -3.11 26.61
CA ASN A 175 3.37 -2.59 26.55
C ASN A 175 4.19 -3.12 25.35
N LEU A 176 3.55 -3.88 24.44
CA LEU A 176 4.22 -4.47 23.27
C LEU A 176 4.29 -3.54 22.06
N LEU A 177 3.70 -2.34 22.12
CA LEU A 177 3.64 -1.44 20.95
C LEU A 177 5.03 -1.07 20.43
N ASP A 178 5.99 -0.75 21.31
CA ASP A 178 7.37 -0.43 20.92
C ASP A 178 8.07 -1.65 20.31
N THR A 179 7.84 -2.82 20.86
CA THR A 179 8.37 -4.09 20.33
C THR A 179 7.83 -4.37 18.93
N TYR A 180 6.53 -4.18 18.74
CA TYR A 180 5.89 -4.37 17.45
C TYR A 180 6.29 -3.28 16.43
N SER A 181 6.59 -2.07 16.88
CA SER A 181 7.17 -1.04 16.00
C SER A 181 8.60 -1.39 15.59
N ALA A 182 9.43 -1.89 16.51
CA ALA A 182 10.80 -2.30 16.20
C ALA A 182 10.85 -3.41 15.14
N TYR A 183 9.89 -4.34 15.17
CA TYR A 183 9.71 -5.38 14.16
C TYR A 183 9.00 -4.86 12.91
N GLY A 184 7.86 -4.21 13.09
CA GLY A 184 6.90 -3.89 12.02
C GLY A 184 7.37 -2.80 11.07
N LEU A 185 8.13 -1.81 11.57
CA LEU A 185 8.63 -0.72 10.71
C LEU A 185 9.66 -1.22 9.68
N PRO A 186 10.75 -1.92 10.06
CA PRO A 186 11.69 -2.40 9.06
C PRO A 186 11.08 -3.43 8.11
N LEU A 187 10.19 -4.31 8.59
CA LEU A 187 9.49 -5.26 7.73
C LEU A 187 8.53 -4.56 6.77
N GLY A 188 7.82 -3.54 7.22
CA GLY A 188 6.93 -2.73 6.40
C GLY A 188 7.66 -1.95 5.31
N ASP A 189 8.82 -1.38 5.65
CA ASP A 189 9.70 -0.73 4.68
C ASP A 189 10.22 -1.76 3.65
N ALA A 190 10.69 -2.93 4.09
CA ALA A 190 11.15 -4.01 3.20
C ALA A 190 10.04 -4.51 2.27
N PHE A 191 8.81 -4.66 2.80
CA PHE A 191 7.64 -5.06 2.02
C PHE A 191 7.33 -4.07 0.90
N GLN A 192 7.35 -2.76 1.20
CA GLN A 192 7.08 -1.74 0.21
C GLN A 192 8.19 -1.64 -0.85
N LEU A 193 9.47 -1.70 -0.43
CA LEU A 193 10.59 -1.72 -1.37
C LEU A 193 10.52 -2.95 -2.30
N ARG A 194 10.06 -4.10 -1.81
CA ARG A 194 9.80 -5.29 -2.62
C ARG A 194 8.68 -5.05 -3.63
N ASP A 195 7.60 -4.40 -3.21
CA ASP A 195 6.48 -4.05 -4.09
C ASP A 195 6.93 -3.12 -5.23
N ASP A 196 7.77 -2.12 -4.92
CA ASP A 196 8.36 -1.21 -5.92
C ASP A 196 9.26 -1.95 -6.93
N VAL A 197 10.06 -2.92 -6.45
CA VAL A 197 10.86 -3.77 -7.35
C VAL A 197 9.95 -4.62 -8.24
N LEU A 198 8.88 -5.18 -7.69
CA LEU A 198 7.89 -5.95 -8.46
C LEU A 198 7.11 -5.06 -9.44
N GLY A 199 6.80 -3.82 -9.08
CA GLY A 199 6.16 -2.84 -9.97
C GLY A 199 7.03 -2.47 -11.18
N ALA A 200 8.35 -2.45 -10.99
CA ALA A 200 9.31 -2.17 -12.07
C ALA A 200 9.69 -3.41 -12.90
N PHE A 201 9.84 -4.59 -12.29
CA PHE A 201 10.43 -5.78 -12.92
C PHE A 201 9.54 -7.03 -12.87
N GLY A 202 8.45 -7.00 -12.10
CA GLY A 202 7.64 -8.19 -11.81
C GLY A 202 6.96 -8.74 -13.07
N ASP A 203 6.86 -10.08 -13.12
CA ASP A 203 6.09 -10.78 -14.16
C ASP A 203 4.59 -10.50 -13.96
N SER A 204 3.89 -10.20 -15.06
CA SER A 204 2.46 -9.93 -15.08
C SER A 204 1.61 -11.11 -14.56
N SER A 205 2.09 -12.34 -14.72
CA SER A 205 1.42 -13.53 -14.18
C SER A 205 1.43 -13.60 -12.64
N VAL A 206 2.41 -12.93 -12.00
CA VAL A 206 2.56 -12.88 -10.54
C VAL A 206 1.95 -11.61 -9.96
N THR A 207 2.17 -10.47 -10.62
CA THR A 207 1.73 -9.16 -10.12
C THR A 207 0.27 -8.84 -10.48
N GLY A 208 -0.28 -9.47 -11.52
CA GLY A 208 -1.59 -9.14 -12.09
C GLY A 208 -1.64 -7.78 -12.80
N LYS A 209 -0.48 -7.13 -13.01
CA LYS A 209 -0.31 -5.85 -13.72
C LYS A 209 0.66 -6.01 -14.90
N PRO A 210 0.61 -5.13 -15.91
CA PRO A 210 1.62 -5.11 -16.96
C PRO A 210 3.04 -4.92 -16.42
N VAL A 211 4.03 -5.59 -17.01
CA VAL A 211 5.45 -5.43 -16.62
C VAL A 211 5.85 -3.96 -16.71
N GLY A 212 6.43 -3.40 -15.62
CA GLY A 212 6.86 -2.01 -15.56
C GLY A 212 5.71 -0.99 -15.49
N ASP A 213 4.60 -1.37 -14.89
CA ASP A 213 3.43 -0.49 -14.74
C ASP A 213 3.76 0.78 -13.95
N ASP A 214 4.46 0.64 -12.83
CA ASP A 214 4.90 1.79 -12.01
C ASP A 214 5.85 2.74 -12.78
N LEU A 215 6.64 2.19 -13.73
CA LEU A 215 7.49 3.00 -14.60
C LEU A 215 6.66 3.77 -15.63
N ARG A 216 5.57 3.18 -16.15
CA ARG A 216 4.66 3.86 -17.07
C ARG A 216 3.84 4.95 -16.38
N GLU A 217 3.39 4.67 -15.17
CA GLU A 217 2.67 5.64 -14.33
C GLU A 217 3.58 6.77 -13.84
N GLY A 218 4.90 6.56 -13.84
CA GLY A 218 5.87 7.56 -13.39
C GLY A 218 5.88 7.74 -11.88
N LYS A 219 5.57 6.69 -11.12
CA LYS A 219 5.53 6.74 -9.64
C LYS A 219 6.90 7.14 -9.07
N PRO A 220 6.94 8.06 -8.10
CA PRO A 220 8.17 8.51 -7.44
C PRO A 220 8.64 7.49 -6.40
N THR A 221 8.99 6.26 -6.85
CA THR A 221 9.41 5.19 -5.95
C THR A 221 10.84 5.40 -5.42
N PRO A 222 11.18 4.86 -4.22
CA PRO A 222 12.56 4.79 -3.74
C PRO A 222 13.55 4.18 -4.73
N LEU A 223 13.12 3.18 -5.50
CA LEU A 223 13.93 2.56 -6.55
C LEU A 223 14.31 3.55 -7.65
N MET A 224 13.33 4.32 -8.16
CA MET A 224 13.58 5.35 -9.16
C MET A 224 14.44 6.49 -8.63
N ALA A 225 14.19 6.94 -7.40
CA ALA A 225 15.00 7.99 -6.77
C ALA A 225 16.46 7.53 -6.58
N LEU A 226 16.69 6.28 -6.19
CA LEU A 226 18.00 5.68 -6.07
C LEU A 226 18.70 5.57 -7.43
N ALA A 227 17.98 5.10 -8.47
CA ALA A 227 18.51 4.99 -9.82
C ALA A 227 18.96 6.36 -10.35
N LEU A 228 18.13 7.40 -10.21
CA LEU A 228 18.46 8.76 -10.62
C LEU A 228 19.66 9.35 -9.86
N ALA A 229 19.85 8.98 -8.60
CA ALA A 229 21.00 9.44 -7.81
C ALA A 229 22.33 8.79 -8.23
N ARG A 230 22.28 7.57 -8.81
CA ARG A 230 23.46 6.77 -9.19
C ARG A 230 23.78 6.84 -10.69
N ALA A 231 22.80 7.20 -11.52
CA ALA A 231 22.90 7.16 -12.96
C ALA A 231 23.97 8.12 -13.50
N ASP A 232 24.73 7.67 -14.48
CA ASP A 232 25.54 8.53 -15.34
C ASP A 232 24.68 9.39 -16.27
N ALA A 233 25.30 10.22 -17.11
CA ALA A 233 24.58 11.14 -17.98
C ALA A 233 23.71 10.41 -19.03
N ALA A 234 24.15 9.27 -19.57
CA ALA A 234 23.42 8.51 -20.59
C ALA A 234 22.24 7.77 -19.96
N GLN A 235 22.47 7.10 -18.83
CA GLN A 235 21.42 6.42 -18.03
C GLN A 235 20.37 7.43 -17.55
N ARG A 236 20.81 8.60 -17.07
CA ARG A 236 19.91 9.66 -16.62
C ARG A 236 18.98 10.14 -17.73
N ALA A 237 19.47 10.29 -18.97
CA ALA A 237 18.66 10.69 -20.10
C ALA A 237 17.52 9.68 -20.39
N VAL A 238 17.74 8.38 -20.12
CA VAL A 238 16.71 7.33 -20.22
C VAL A 238 15.74 7.42 -19.04
N LEU A 239 16.23 7.48 -17.81
CA LEU A 239 15.40 7.53 -16.59
C LEU A 239 14.53 8.80 -16.52
N ASP A 240 15.01 9.92 -17.04
CA ASP A 240 14.26 11.18 -17.08
C ASP A 240 12.99 11.16 -17.96
N GLN A 241 12.78 10.10 -18.74
CA GLN A 241 11.56 9.92 -19.53
C GLN A 241 10.37 9.42 -18.70
N VAL A 242 10.65 8.76 -17.57
CA VAL A 242 9.65 8.23 -16.64
C VAL A 242 8.81 9.37 -16.07
N GLY A 243 7.48 9.24 -16.13
CA GLY A 243 6.52 10.25 -15.66
C GLY A 243 6.32 11.46 -16.58
N ARG A 244 7.07 11.59 -17.69
CA ARG A 244 6.91 12.70 -18.66
C ARG A 244 6.02 12.33 -19.84
N LYS A 245 5.92 11.05 -20.17
CA LYS A 245 5.12 10.50 -21.26
C LYS A 245 4.79 9.04 -21.00
N SER A 246 3.79 8.52 -21.67
CA SER A 246 3.55 7.08 -21.71
C SER A 246 4.73 6.37 -22.38
N LEU A 247 5.28 5.36 -21.72
CA LEU A 247 6.41 4.58 -22.20
C LEU A 247 5.93 3.36 -23.00
N SER A 248 6.53 3.14 -24.20
CA SER A 248 6.40 1.89 -24.95
C SER A 248 7.12 0.74 -24.22
N ALA A 249 6.84 -0.49 -24.63
CA ALA A 249 7.51 -1.67 -24.06
C ALA A 249 9.05 -1.61 -24.20
N THR A 250 9.55 -1.10 -25.31
CA THR A 250 11.00 -0.96 -25.56
C THR A 250 11.62 0.10 -24.64
N GLU A 251 10.90 1.20 -24.40
CA GLU A 251 11.37 2.25 -23.48
C GLU A 251 11.34 1.79 -22.02
N VAL A 252 10.33 1.01 -21.62
CA VAL A 252 10.31 0.35 -20.30
C VAL A 252 11.54 -0.56 -20.13
N ALA A 253 11.86 -1.39 -21.14
CA ALA A 253 13.03 -2.27 -21.09
C ALA A 253 14.34 -1.45 -20.95
N ALA A 254 14.48 -0.34 -21.69
CA ALA A 254 15.65 0.53 -21.57
C ALA A 254 15.77 1.19 -20.16
N VAL A 255 14.64 1.58 -19.57
CA VAL A 255 14.60 2.09 -18.18
C VAL A 255 15.01 1.00 -17.19
N GLN A 256 14.48 -0.22 -17.34
CA GLN A 256 14.84 -1.37 -16.49
C GLN A 256 16.35 -1.67 -16.58
N GLU A 257 16.93 -1.69 -17.79
CA GLU A 257 18.36 -1.88 -18.01
C GLU A 257 19.19 -0.77 -17.32
N ALA A 258 18.80 0.49 -17.47
CA ALA A 258 19.46 1.61 -16.80
C ALA A 258 19.43 1.50 -15.25
N ILE A 259 18.31 1.02 -14.67
CA ILE A 259 18.18 0.78 -13.22
C ILE A 259 19.12 -0.35 -12.77
N ILE A 260 19.27 -1.41 -13.57
CA ILE A 260 20.18 -2.52 -13.29
C ILE A 260 21.64 -2.05 -13.40
N ASP A 261 22.01 -1.41 -14.49
CA ASP A 261 23.38 -1.03 -14.83
C ASP A 261 23.97 0.02 -13.88
N CYS A 262 23.13 0.98 -13.41
CA CYS A 262 23.57 1.93 -12.39
C CYS A 262 23.71 1.29 -10.98
N GLY A 263 23.33 0.02 -10.82
CA GLY A 263 23.42 -0.74 -9.59
C GLY A 263 22.31 -0.46 -8.57
N ALA A 264 21.30 0.31 -8.92
CA ALA A 264 20.20 0.65 -8.01
C ALA A 264 19.36 -0.57 -7.62
N ALA A 265 19.09 -1.47 -8.56
CA ALA A 265 18.35 -2.71 -8.28
C ALA A 265 19.07 -3.57 -7.23
N ARG A 266 20.39 -3.75 -7.37
CA ARG A 266 21.20 -4.53 -6.42
C ARG A 266 21.26 -3.91 -5.02
N GLU A 267 21.38 -2.59 -4.92
CA GLU A 267 21.38 -1.88 -3.64
C GLU A 267 20.00 -1.96 -2.97
N MET A 268 18.93 -1.91 -3.77
CA MET A 268 17.56 -2.08 -3.27
C MET A 268 17.37 -3.49 -2.67
N GLU A 269 17.81 -4.55 -3.36
CA GLU A 269 17.77 -5.93 -2.85
C GLU A 269 18.57 -6.07 -1.54
N ALA A 270 19.78 -5.55 -1.47
CA ALA A 270 20.57 -5.56 -0.24
C ALA A 270 19.89 -4.80 0.90
N THR A 271 19.16 -3.72 0.60
CA THR A 271 18.39 -2.97 1.60
C THR A 271 17.21 -3.78 2.11
N ILE A 272 16.47 -4.46 1.24
CA ILE A 272 15.37 -5.35 1.60
C ILE A 272 15.86 -6.48 2.51
N GLU A 273 16.96 -7.14 2.15
CA GLU A 273 17.58 -8.21 2.95
C GLU A 273 17.98 -7.73 4.34
N ARG A 274 18.64 -6.58 4.43
CA ARG A 274 19.06 -5.98 5.70
C ARG A 274 17.88 -5.61 6.60
N LEU A 275 16.82 -5.00 6.04
CA LEU A 275 15.62 -4.62 6.79
C LEU A 275 14.86 -5.86 7.27
N THR A 276 14.79 -6.89 6.44
CA THR A 276 14.16 -8.17 6.81
C THR A 276 14.94 -8.86 7.94
N ALA A 277 16.27 -8.90 7.85
CA ALA A 277 17.13 -9.46 8.91
C ALA A 277 16.97 -8.68 10.23
N GLN A 278 16.93 -7.35 10.17
CA GLN A 278 16.67 -6.49 11.33
C GLN A 278 15.33 -6.83 11.98
N ALA A 279 14.25 -6.95 11.19
CA ALA A 279 12.94 -7.31 11.73
C ALA A 279 12.95 -8.69 12.42
N ILE A 280 13.60 -9.69 11.82
CA ILE A 280 13.73 -11.02 12.40
C ILE A 280 14.50 -10.97 13.74
N GLU A 281 15.57 -10.19 13.83
CA GLU A 281 16.30 -9.99 15.09
C GLU A 281 15.44 -9.36 16.17
N GLU A 282 14.66 -8.35 15.85
CA GLU A 282 13.82 -7.65 16.83
C GLU A 282 12.72 -8.56 17.37
N ILE A 283 12.03 -9.30 16.50
CA ILE A 283 10.96 -10.20 16.97
C ILE A 283 11.51 -11.42 17.74
N ALA A 284 12.72 -11.88 17.42
CA ALA A 284 13.36 -12.98 18.14
C ALA A 284 13.75 -12.61 19.60
N ARG A 285 13.83 -11.32 19.91
CA ARG A 285 14.11 -10.80 21.26
C ARG A 285 12.83 -10.40 22.00
N ALA A 286 11.69 -10.46 21.33
CA ALA A 286 10.43 -10.01 21.90
C ALA A 286 9.98 -10.93 23.06
N PRO A 287 9.37 -10.38 24.11
CA PRO A 287 8.87 -11.14 25.26
C PRO A 287 7.44 -11.68 24.98
N ILE A 288 7.24 -12.34 23.84
CA ILE A 288 5.95 -12.85 23.34
C ILE A 288 5.98 -14.37 23.22
#